data_ca12d91b757bb66dcbfc1e4fcce6587b
#
_entry.id   ca12d91b757bb66dcbfc1e4fcce6587b
#
_cell.length_a   1.000
_cell.length_b   1.000
_cell.length_c   1.000
_cell.angle_alpha   90.00
_cell.angle_beta   90.00
_cell.angle_gamma   90.00
#
_symmetry.space_group_name_H-M   'P 1'
#
loop_
_entity.id
_entity.type
_entity.pdbx_description
1 polymer ?
#
loop_
_entity_poly.entity_id
_entity_poly.type
_entity_poly.pdbx_seq_one_letter_code
_entity_poly.pdbx_strand_id
1 'polypeptide(L)'
;MTAQTTTAPALADDGDGDGDGDGEAPVGTPGGGDPFDRDTLPTPPGATGTLLRSLLAPLRARVVVTSVLLLLQQAAVQLGPLLVAYAIDSAVPAFRRDDHGPLIAVGVAYLLCAALSGGLQYAFILASARVNQDVLLDLRGRIFRHAQALSVDFHERYTSGRLISRSTTDVESLRELLSEGLQELITVILSFVYISAMLLWLDLGLGAVAVASFVPLYLLVRLYRRRAGRVYRLRSTTIAAVIVKFAETMNGIRPVRAFRREAVNDADFRVLNGRHQRTNGDALLEMARYVTGSRLVANTAVAGIVLWGAYRVSSGSLELGVLAAAVLYLRRLYDPIDRLGMFLNSYQSAAASLEKIAGLLAQTPSVPEPSEPRTLPALESEHPGREVVFDGVRFTYRTGGEVLPTFSLTLPAGQTVAVVGSTGAGKSTLAKLLARFYDPSAGRVLLDGVDLRELTVPELRRGVVMVTQEAFLFSGTVAENIAIGRPDATREEIERAAKAIGAHDFISALPDGYDTDVRKRGGRISAGQRQLVAFARALLADPAVLILDEATSSLDVPGERAVQRAMLTVLKGRTAVVIAHRLSTVEIADRVLVMEHGRIVEDGGPAELVAGTGRFADLHRAWRDSLV
;
A
#
# COMPACT_ATOMS: atom_id res chain seq x y z
N MET A 1 0.49 -15.08 62.03
CA MET A 1 0.41 -13.80 62.74
C MET A 1 0.03 -12.74 61.70
N THR A 2 -1.17 -12.26 61.85
CA THR A 2 -1.82 -11.02 61.38
C THR A 2 -1.61 -10.55 59.93
N ALA A 3 -2.61 -10.87 59.12
CA ALA A 3 -2.95 -10.20 57.86
C ALA A 3 -3.50 -8.79 58.17
N GLN A 4 -3.02 -7.78 57.45
CA GLN A 4 -3.69 -6.49 57.34
C GLN A 4 -4.34 -6.36 55.96
N THR A 5 -5.63 -6.47 55.94
CA THR A 5 -6.54 -6.10 54.86
C THR A 5 -6.65 -4.58 54.76
N THR A 6 -6.20 -4.00 53.68
CA THR A 6 -6.46 -2.59 53.35
C THR A 6 -7.62 -2.53 52.35
N THR A 7 -8.75 -2.08 52.80
CA THR A 7 -9.97 -1.78 52.05
C THR A 7 -9.76 -0.54 51.19
N ALA A 8 -10.11 -0.65 49.89
CA ALA A 8 -10.22 0.47 48.95
C ALA A 8 -11.55 1.21 49.18
N PRO A 9 -11.62 2.54 49.04
CA PRO A 9 -12.85 3.30 49.22
C PRO A 9 -13.77 3.16 47.99
N ALA A 10 -15.05 3.01 48.29
CA ALA A 10 -16.15 3.03 47.35
C ALA A 10 -16.28 4.42 46.71
N LEU A 11 -16.38 4.45 45.36
CA LEU A 11 -16.81 5.65 44.64
C LEU A 11 -18.34 5.74 44.68
N ALA A 12 -18.81 6.85 45.22
CA ALA A 12 -20.20 7.22 45.34
C ALA A 12 -20.86 7.39 43.98
N ASP A 13 -22.09 6.94 43.94
CA ASP A 13 -23.13 7.17 42.96
C ASP A 13 -23.65 8.59 43.17
N ASP A 14 -23.50 9.50 42.23
CA ASP A 14 -24.16 10.81 42.26
C ASP A 14 -24.93 11.03 40.95
N GLY A 15 -26.16 11.29 41.19
CA GLY A 15 -27.34 11.40 40.46
C GLY A 15 -27.37 12.37 39.27
N ASP A 16 -28.46 12.23 38.59
CA ASP A 16 -29.02 13.03 37.50
C ASP A 16 -28.88 14.55 37.74
N GLY A 17 -28.42 15.21 36.69
CA GLY A 17 -28.46 16.66 36.55
C GLY A 17 -28.52 17.03 35.08
N ASP A 18 -29.73 17.20 34.55
CA ASP A 18 -29.99 17.91 33.32
C ASP A 18 -29.35 19.30 33.34
N GLY A 19 -28.56 19.63 32.36
CA GLY A 19 -27.97 20.94 32.17
C GLY A 19 -27.52 21.12 30.72
N ASP A 20 -28.43 21.64 29.87
CA ASP A 20 -28.10 22.24 28.60
C ASP A 20 -26.97 23.27 28.73
N GLY A 21 -25.95 23.13 27.92
CA GLY A 21 -24.84 24.07 27.88
C GLY A 21 -23.93 23.75 26.70
N ASP A 22 -24.39 24.08 25.48
CA ASP A 22 -23.59 24.10 24.27
C ASP A 22 -22.34 24.96 24.45
N GLY A 23 -21.21 24.31 24.46
CA GLY A 23 -19.90 24.92 24.42
C GLY A 23 -18.92 24.01 23.69
N GLU A 24 -19.28 23.54 22.49
CA GLU A 24 -18.28 22.99 21.56
C GLU A 24 -17.33 24.11 21.17
N ALA A 25 -16.13 24.13 21.79
CA ALA A 25 -15.02 24.88 21.26
C ALA A 25 -14.82 24.45 19.79
N PRO A 26 -14.66 25.40 18.85
CA PRO A 26 -14.49 25.04 17.45
C PRO A 26 -13.25 24.16 17.33
N VAL A 27 -13.47 22.90 16.89
CA VAL A 27 -12.40 22.03 16.41
C VAL A 27 -11.64 22.85 15.38
N GLY A 28 -10.41 23.22 15.75
CA GLY A 28 -9.54 23.99 14.89
C GLY A 28 -9.55 23.39 13.49
N THR A 29 -9.74 24.25 12.51
CA THR A 29 -9.49 23.96 11.10
C THR A 29 -8.17 23.19 11.01
N PRO A 30 -8.10 22.03 10.34
CA PRO A 30 -6.85 21.32 10.18
C PRO A 30 -5.90 22.23 9.42
N GLY A 31 -4.95 22.82 10.14
CA GLY A 31 -3.84 23.55 9.57
C GLY A 31 -3.19 22.70 8.49
N GLY A 32 -2.68 23.37 7.44
CA GLY A 32 -2.09 22.77 6.25
C GLY A 32 -0.93 21.81 6.53
N GLY A 33 -1.24 20.62 7.01
CA GLY A 33 -0.31 19.51 7.04
C GLY A 33 -0.04 19.02 5.62
N ASP A 34 1.14 18.47 5.40
CA ASP A 34 1.53 17.90 4.11
C ASP A 34 0.43 16.97 3.60
N PRO A 35 -0.06 17.15 2.36
CA PRO A 35 -1.02 16.23 1.76
C PRO A 35 -0.60 14.75 1.83
N PHE A 36 0.71 14.48 1.95
CA PHE A 36 1.28 13.14 2.09
C PHE A 36 1.19 12.55 3.51
N ASP A 37 0.92 13.38 4.53
CA ASP A 37 0.61 12.90 5.88
C ASP A 37 -0.80 12.30 5.96
N ARG A 38 -1.67 12.63 5.00
CA ARG A 38 -3.00 12.04 4.90
C ARG A 38 -2.93 10.64 4.31
N ASP A 39 -3.80 9.77 4.77
CA ASP A 39 -3.92 8.40 4.26
C ASP A 39 -4.41 8.38 2.79
N THR A 40 -5.04 9.46 2.34
CA THR A 40 -5.55 9.65 0.97
C THR A 40 -4.82 10.78 0.27
N LEU A 41 -4.16 10.47 -0.84
CA LEU A 41 -3.62 11.45 -1.77
C LEU A 41 -4.76 12.14 -2.52
N PRO A 42 -4.61 13.41 -2.93
CA PRO A 42 -5.61 14.11 -3.74
C PRO A 42 -5.95 13.30 -4.99
N THR A 43 -7.22 12.95 -5.15
CA THR A 43 -7.70 12.16 -6.28
C THR A 43 -8.49 13.08 -7.22
N PRO A 44 -8.11 13.21 -8.50
CA PRO A 44 -8.87 14.00 -9.47
C PRO A 44 -10.32 13.47 -9.59
N PRO A 45 -11.30 14.36 -9.80
CA PRO A 45 -12.68 13.94 -10.02
C PRO A 45 -12.79 12.94 -11.17
N GLY A 46 -13.46 11.80 -10.95
CA GLY A 46 -13.63 10.76 -11.95
C GLY A 46 -12.45 9.81 -12.17
N ALA A 47 -11.29 10.03 -11.54
CA ALA A 47 -10.11 9.16 -11.71
C ALA A 47 -10.40 7.70 -11.33
N THR A 48 -11.17 7.46 -10.29
CA THR A 48 -11.60 6.13 -9.85
C THR A 48 -12.40 5.39 -10.93
N GLY A 49 -13.37 6.08 -11.55
CA GLY A 49 -14.17 5.51 -12.64
C GLY A 49 -13.34 5.26 -13.90
N THR A 50 -12.44 6.18 -14.22
CA THR A 50 -11.49 6.04 -15.34
C THR A 50 -10.55 4.86 -15.13
N LEU A 51 -10.01 4.70 -13.92
CA LEU A 51 -9.16 3.56 -13.55
C LEU A 51 -9.92 2.25 -13.72
N LEU A 52 -11.11 2.13 -13.13
CA LEU A 52 -11.93 0.91 -13.22
C LEU A 52 -12.28 0.58 -14.68
N ARG A 53 -12.66 1.58 -15.46
CA ARG A 53 -12.93 1.40 -16.89
C ARG A 53 -11.70 0.93 -17.66
N SER A 54 -10.53 1.49 -17.38
CA SER A 54 -9.27 1.11 -18.04
C SER A 54 -8.82 -0.32 -17.71
N LEU A 55 -9.17 -0.84 -16.52
CA LEU A 55 -8.89 -2.21 -16.12
C LEU A 55 -9.86 -3.21 -16.77
N LEU A 56 -11.14 -2.85 -16.89
CA LEU A 56 -12.18 -3.74 -17.42
C LEU A 56 -12.30 -3.70 -18.95
N ALA A 57 -11.97 -2.60 -19.60
CA ALA A 57 -12.12 -2.44 -21.05
C ALA A 57 -11.40 -3.52 -21.88
N PRO A 58 -10.15 -3.94 -21.57
CA PRO A 58 -9.48 -5.02 -22.30
C PRO A 58 -10.17 -6.38 -22.11
N LEU A 59 -10.89 -6.56 -20.99
CA LEU A 59 -11.50 -7.82 -20.58
C LEU A 59 -13.00 -7.89 -20.90
N ARG A 60 -13.55 -6.89 -21.62
CA ARG A 60 -15.01 -6.74 -21.86
C ARG A 60 -15.69 -8.03 -22.37
N ALA A 61 -15.06 -8.74 -23.31
CA ALA A 61 -15.61 -9.98 -23.84
C ALA A 61 -15.73 -11.07 -22.76
N ARG A 62 -14.70 -11.22 -21.91
CA ARG A 62 -14.70 -12.18 -20.80
C ARG A 62 -15.72 -11.79 -19.73
N VAL A 63 -15.86 -10.50 -19.42
CA VAL A 63 -16.89 -9.99 -18.50
C VAL A 63 -18.28 -10.31 -19.01
N VAL A 64 -18.55 -10.11 -20.31
CA VAL A 64 -19.84 -10.47 -20.92
C VAL A 64 -20.10 -11.97 -20.81
N VAL A 65 -19.12 -12.82 -21.15
CA VAL A 65 -19.25 -14.29 -21.01
C VAL A 65 -19.54 -14.68 -19.56
N THR A 66 -18.81 -14.13 -18.61
CA THR A 66 -19.02 -14.39 -17.17
C THR A 66 -20.43 -13.97 -16.74
N SER A 67 -20.91 -12.80 -17.19
CA SER A 67 -22.24 -12.32 -16.89
C SER A 67 -23.33 -13.21 -17.49
N VAL A 68 -23.16 -13.68 -18.72
CA VAL A 68 -24.09 -14.62 -19.38
C VAL A 68 -24.12 -15.95 -18.64
N LEU A 69 -22.96 -16.49 -18.24
CA LEU A 69 -22.89 -17.72 -17.45
C LEU A 69 -23.64 -17.58 -16.11
N LEU A 70 -23.51 -16.45 -15.44
CA LEU A 70 -24.24 -16.17 -14.20
C LEU A 70 -25.76 -16.10 -14.44
N LEU A 71 -26.20 -15.42 -15.50
CA LEU A 71 -27.61 -15.33 -15.87
C LEU A 71 -28.21 -16.71 -16.14
N LEU A 72 -27.54 -17.53 -16.94
CA LEU A 72 -27.97 -18.90 -17.26
C LEU A 72 -27.98 -19.80 -16.02
N GLN A 73 -26.97 -19.68 -15.17
CA GLN A 73 -26.89 -20.43 -13.91
C GLN A 73 -28.06 -20.07 -12.98
N GLN A 74 -28.36 -18.75 -12.83
CA GLN A 74 -29.48 -18.31 -12.02
C GLN A 74 -30.82 -18.80 -12.58
N ALA A 75 -31.03 -18.73 -13.89
CA ALA A 75 -32.23 -19.26 -14.52
C ALA A 75 -32.39 -20.78 -14.27
N ALA A 76 -31.31 -21.55 -14.44
CA ALA A 76 -31.32 -22.99 -14.19
C ALA A 76 -31.67 -23.35 -12.73
N VAL A 77 -31.09 -22.64 -11.76
CA VAL A 77 -31.38 -22.84 -10.33
C VAL A 77 -32.88 -22.61 -10.01
N GLN A 78 -33.50 -21.66 -10.69
CA GLN A 78 -34.90 -21.29 -10.42
C GLN A 78 -35.93 -22.24 -11.06
N LEU A 79 -35.51 -23.16 -11.92
CA LEU A 79 -36.42 -24.18 -12.49
C LEU A 79 -36.86 -25.25 -11.47
N GLY A 80 -36.04 -25.48 -10.41
CA GLY A 80 -36.30 -26.53 -9.43
C GLY A 80 -37.68 -26.47 -8.77
N PRO A 81 -38.12 -25.35 -8.22
CA PRO A 81 -39.46 -25.24 -7.63
C PRO A 81 -40.61 -25.52 -8.61
N LEU A 82 -40.46 -25.16 -9.90
CA LEU A 82 -41.46 -25.49 -10.93
C LEU A 82 -41.57 -27.01 -11.17
N LEU A 83 -40.47 -27.69 -11.24
CA LEU A 83 -40.45 -29.13 -11.38
C LEU A 83 -41.09 -29.81 -10.18
N VAL A 84 -40.93 -29.25 -8.97
CA VAL A 84 -41.62 -29.73 -7.77
C VAL A 84 -43.13 -29.50 -7.86
N ALA A 85 -43.56 -28.32 -8.34
CA ALA A 85 -45.00 -28.05 -8.58
C ALA A 85 -45.61 -29.10 -9.54
N TYR A 86 -44.99 -29.27 -10.71
CA TYR A 86 -45.43 -30.25 -11.69
C TYR A 86 -45.44 -31.67 -11.15
N ALA A 87 -44.44 -32.06 -10.32
CA ALA A 87 -44.41 -33.35 -9.66
C ALA A 87 -45.65 -33.57 -8.79
N ILE A 88 -46.02 -32.58 -7.98
CA ILE A 88 -47.13 -32.69 -7.03
C ILE A 88 -48.48 -32.69 -7.78
N ASP A 89 -48.67 -31.77 -8.74
CA ASP A 89 -49.94 -31.56 -9.37
C ASP A 89 -50.25 -32.53 -10.52
N SER A 90 -49.23 -33.04 -11.19
CA SER A 90 -49.40 -33.89 -12.39
C SER A 90 -48.78 -35.28 -12.24
N ALA A 91 -47.51 -35.38 -11.82
CA ALA A 91 -46.77 -36.67 -11.82
C ALA A 91 -47.24 -37.64 -10.71
N VAL A 92 -47.51 -37.13 -9.49
CA VAL A 92 -48.03 -37.96 -8.39
C VAL A 92 -49.45 -38.49 -8.64
N PRO A 93 -50.40 -37.68 -9.16
CA PRO A 93 -51.72 -38.20 -9.57
C PRO A 93 -51.66 -39.19 -10.72
N ALA A 94 -50.77 -39.05 -11.70
CA ALA A 94 -50.52 -40.01 -12.78
C ALA A 94 -50.01 -41.37 -12.24
N PHE A 95 -49.01 -41.30 -11.35
CA PHE A 95 -48.42 -42.45 -10.67
C PHE A 95 -49.48 -43.28 -9.91
N ARG A 96 -50.44 -42.63 -9.25
CA ARG A 96 -51.58 -43.29 -8.57
C ARG A 96 -52.51 -44.00 -9.53
N ARG A 97 -52.42 -43.72 -10.84
CA ARG A 97 -53.18 -44.33 -11.93
C ARG A 97 -52.36 -45.37 -12.72
N ASP A 98 -51.24 -45.85 -12.13
CA ASP A 98 -50.27 -46.77 -12.73
C ASP A 98 -49.47 -46.21 -13.92
N ASP A 99 -49.54 -44.89 -14.15
CA ASP A 99 -48.68 -44.22 -15.14
C ASP A 99 -47.40 -43.68 -14.46
N HIS A 100 -46.29 -44.37 -14.62
CA HIS A 100 -45.00 -44.06 -14.01
C HIS A 100 -44.20 -43.07 -14.87
N GLY A 101 -44.57 -42.84 -16.13
CA GLY A 101 -43.84 -42.00 -17.10
C GLY A 101 -43.57 -40.58 -16.60
N PRO A 102 -44.59 -39.82 -16.17
CA PRO A 102 -44.43 -38.43 -15.72
C PRO A 102 -43.51 -38.30 -14.49
N LEU A 103 -43.56 -39.24 -13.54
CA LEU A 103 -42.75 -39.19 -12.35
C LEU A 103 -41.25 -39.41 -12.67
N ILE A 104 -40.96 -40.41 -13.55
CA ILE A 104 -39.62 -40.65 -14.03
C ILE A 104 -39.09 -39.45 -14.82
N ALA A 105 -39.94 -38.87 -15.71
CA ALA A 105 -39.58 -37.71 -16.49
C ALA A 105 -39.19 -36.51 -15.61
N VAL A 106 -39.96 -36.19 -14.55
CA VAL A 106 -39.65 -35.13 -13.60
C VAL A 106 -38.37 -35.41 -12.84
N GLY A 107 -38.15 -36.65 -12.39
CA GLY A 107 -36.92 -37.05 -11.70
C GLY A 107 -35.68 -36.83 -12.59
N VAL A 108 -35.76 -37.27 -13.85
CA VAL A 108 -34.69 -37.05 -14.84
C VAL A 108 -34.48 -35.55 -15.12
N ALA A 109 -35.59 -34.80 -15.35
CA ALA A 109 -35.51 -33.37 -15.58
C ALA A 109 -34.87 -32.63 -14.39
N TYR A 110 -35.19 -33.00 -13.15
CA TYR A 110 -34.60 -32.42 -11.95
C TYR A 110 -33.11 -32.71 -11.86
N LEU A 111 -32.68 -33.94 -12.13
CA LEU A 111 -31.26 -34.31 -12.15
C LEU A 111 -30.49 -33.59 -13.25
N LEU A 112 -31.07 -33.47 -14.46
CA LEU A 112 -30.47 -32.69 -15.56
C LEU A 112 -30.37 -31.20 -15.22
N CYS A 113 -31.39 -30.65 -14.59
CA CYS A 113 -31.39 -29.26 -14.13
C CYS A 113 -30.33 -29.04 -13.04
N ALA A 114 -30.16 -29.94 -12.09
CA ALA A 114 -29.13 -29.88 -11.07
C ALA A 114 -27.73 -30.01 -11.68
N ALA A 115 -27.52 -30.92 -12.61
CA ALA A 115 -26.24 -31.11 -13.32
C ALA A 115 -25.90 -29.86 -14.16
N LEU A 116 -26.89 -29.30 -14.87
CA LEU A 116 -26.73 -28.08 -15.69
C LEU A 116 -26.38 -26.87 -14.80
N SER A 117 -27.12 -26.66 -13.70
CA SER A 117 -26.85 -25.54 -12.79
C SER A 117 -25.47 -25.68 -12.13
N GLY A 118 -25.06 -26.88 -11.72
CA GLY A 118 -23.72 -27.15 -11.18
C GLY A 118 -22.61 -26.91 -12.21
N GLY A 119 -22.80 -27.39 -13.45
CA GLY A 119 -21.84 -27.16 -14.54
C GLY A 119 -21.70 -25.69 -14.92
N LEU A 120 -22.82 -24.95 -15.00
CA LEU A 120 -22.81 -23.51 -15.24
C LEU A 120 -22.16 -22.75 -14.10
N GLN A 121 -22.40 -23.14 -12.85
CA GLN A 121 -21.74 -22.53 -11.69
C GLN A 121 -20.24 -22.77 -11.71
N TYR A 122 -19.79 -23.97 -12.02
CA TYR A 122 -18.37 -24.27 -12.17
C TYR A 122 -17.72 -23.43 -13.27
N ALA A 123 -18.34 -23.34 -14.45
CA ALA A 123 -17.88 -22.52 -15.56
C ALA A 123 -17.82 -21.04 -15.18
N PHE A 124 -18.84 -20.55 -14.49
CA PHE A 124 -18.90 -19.16 -13.99
C PHE A 124 -17.75 -18.86 -13.00
N ILE A 125 -17.52 -19.73 -12.01
CA ILE A 125 -16.44 -19.55 -11.03
C ILE A 125 -15.09 -19.47 -11.73
N LEU A 126 -14.81 -20.39 -12.67
CA LEU A 126 -13.56 -20.38 -13.43
C LEU A 126 -13.40 -19.11 -14.30
N ALA A 127 -14.46 -18.70 -15.00
CA ALA A 127 -14.42 -17.50 -15.83
C ALA A 127 -14.23 -16.24 -14.98
N SER A 128 -14.99 -16.12 -13.88
CA SER A 128 -14.89 -14.99 -12.94
C SER A 128 -13.51 -14.91 -12.30
N ALA A 129 -12.96 -16.05 -11.83
CA ALA A 129 -11.62 -16.10 -11.23
C ALA A 129 -10.55 -15.61 -12.20
N ARG A 130 -10.61 -15.99 -13.49
CA ARG A 130 -9.65 -15.53 -14.51
C ARG A 130 -9.75 -14.01 -14.72
N VAL A 131 -10.96 -13.47 -14.87
CA VAL A 131 -11.16 -12.01 -15.01
C VAL A 131 -10.60 -11.28 -13.79
N ASN A 132 -10.91 -11.74 -12.59
CA ASN A 132 -10.46 -11.11 -11.36
C ASN A 132 -8.93 -11.13 -11.23
N GLN A 133 -8.29 -12.27 -11.52
CA GLN A 133 -6.82 -12.37 -11.46
C GLN A 133 -6.13 -11.47 -12.50
N ASP A 134 -6.66 -11.40 -13.73
CA ASP A 134 -6.11 -10.53 -14.76
C ASP A 134 -6.21 -9.03 -14.36
N VAL A 135 -7.35 -8.61 -13.79
CA VAL A 135 -7.54 -7.24 -13.26
C VAL A 135 -6.53 -6.92 -12.14
N LEU A 136 -6.36 -7.86 -11.18
CA LEU A 136 -5.47 -7.65 -10.04
C LEU A 136 -4.00 -7.65 -10.47
N LEU A 137 -3.62 -8.52 -11.41
CA LEU A 137 -2.27 -8.57 -11.96
C LEU A 137 -1.91 -7.25 -12.66
N ASP A 138 -2.80 -6.74 -13.52
CA ASP A 138 -2.60 -5.47 -14.22
C ASP A 138 -2.53 -4.30 -13.22
N LEU A 139 -3.42 -4.25 -12.23
CA LEU A 139 -3.44 -3.20 -11.22
C LEU A 139 -2.15 -3.18 -10.38
N ARG A 140 -1.70 -4.34 -9.89
CA ARG A 140 -0.43 -4.45 -9.15
C ARG A 140 0.76 -4.03 -10.02
N GLY A 141 0.77 -4.46 -11.28
CA GLY A 141 1.80 -4.07 -12.25
C GLY A 141 1.83 -2.54 -12.49
N ARG A 142 0.67 -1.89 -12.59
CA ARG A 142 0.58 -0.43 -12.73
C ARG A 142 1.07 0.29 -11.48
N ILE A 143 0.63 -0.14 -10.28
CA ILE A 143 1.09 0.43 -9.00
C ILE A 143 2.62 0.33 -8.90
N PHE A 144 3.18 -0.84 -9.18
CA PHE A 144 4.61 -1.07 -9.05
C PHE A 144 5.43 -0.23 -10.04
N ARG A 145 5.08 -0.25 -11.33
CA ARG A 145 5.78 0.57 -12.35
C ARG A 145 5.66 2.06 -12.05
N HIS A 146 4.47 2.51 -11.66
CA HIS A 146 4.25 3.92 -11.35
C HIS A 146 5.03 4.35 -10.10
N ALA A 147 5.03 3.54 -9.04
CA ALA A 147 5.81 3.82 -7.84
C ALA A 147 7.31 3.94 -8.15
N GLN A 148 7.87 3.10 -9.03
CA GLN A 148 9.26 3.22 -9.46
C GLN A 148 9.55 4.46 -10.30
N ALA A 149 8.58 4.95 -11.07
CA ALA A 149 8.73 6.15 -11.90
C ALA A 149 8.60 7.46 -11.10
N LEU A 150 8.07 7.41 -9.88
CA LEU A 150 7.96 8.57 -9.02
C LEU A 150 9.33 9.00 -8.48
N SER A 151 9.50 10.32 -8.30
CA SER A 151 10.74 10.92 -7.86
C SER A 151 11.05 10.60 -6.39
N VAL A 152 12.31 10.70 -5.98
CA VAL A 152 12.78 10.49 -4.60
C VAL A 152 12.01 11.37 -3.60
N ASP A 153 11.69 12.61 -3.98
CA ASP A 153 10.82 13.52 -3.24
C ASP A 153 9.50 12.89 -2.76
N PHE A 154 8.85 12.11 -3.63
CA PHE A 154 7.65 11.38 -3.26
C PHE A 154 7.94 10.29 -2.21
N HIS A 155 9.00 9.51 -2.41
CA HIS A 155 9.37 8.39 -1.52
C HIS A 155 9.87 8.84 -0.14
N GLU A 156 10.47 10.02 -0.05
CA GLU A 156 10.87 10.61 1.24
C GLU A 156 9.66 11.05 2.08
N ARG A 157 8.56 11.45 1.44
CA ARG A 157 7.32 11.89 2.11
C ARG A 157 6.29 10.78 2.24
N TYR A 158 6.18 9.92 1.25
CA TYR A 158 5.21 8.82 1.23
C TYR A 158 5.88 7.50 1.60
N THR A 159 5.65 7.03 2.82
CA THR A 159 6.37 5.89 3.38
C THR A 159 6.20 4.61 2.56
N SER A 160 7.26 3.78 2.52
CA SER A 160 7.24 2.46 1.87
C SER A 160 6.14 1.53 2.41
N GLY A 161 5.82 1.63 3.71
CA GLY A 161 4.72 0.88 4.32
C GLY A 161 3.36 1.22 3.71
N ARG A 162 3.11 2.49 3.39
CA ARG A 162 1.89 2.91 2.69
C ARG A 162 1.86 2.36 1.27
N LEU A 163 2.96 2.40 0.51
CA LEU A 163 3.04 1.80 -0.83
C LEU A 163 2.77 0.31 -0.82
N ILE A 164 3.35 -0.41 0.14
CA ILE A 164 3.09 -1.84 0.34
C ILE A 164 1.60 -2.07 0.62
N SER A 165 0.98 -1.28 1.50
CA SER A 165 -0.46 -1.38 1.78
C SER A 165 -1.32 -1.15 0.53
N ARG A 166 -0.94 -0.20 -0.39
CA ARG A 166 -1.67 0.02 -1.66
C ARG A 166 -1.61 -1.22 -2.57
N SER A 167 -0.47 -1.91 -2.63
CA SER A 167 -0.27 -3.11 -3.49
C SER A 167 -0.78 -4.41 -2.86
N THR A 168 -1.05 -4.43 -1.55
CA THR A 168 -1.53 -5.61 -0.82
C THR A 168 -2.97 -5.41 -0.33
N THR A 169 -3.15 -4.70 0.78
CA THR A 169 -4.46 -4.59 1.47
C THR A 169 -5.52 -3.89 0.62
N ASP A 170 -5.16 -2.80 -0.08
CA ASP A 170 -6.14 -2.07 -0.90
C ASP A 170 -6.52 -2.85 -2.16
N VAL A 171 -5.57 -3.57 -2.77
CA VAL A 171 -5.87 -4.48 -3.89
C VAL A 171 -6.70 -5.67 -3.43
N GLU A 172 -6.49 -6.18 -2.19
CA GLU A 172 -7.28 -7.27 -1.63
C GLU A 172 -8.74 -6.86 -1.39
N SER A 173 -8.99 -5.63 -0.92
CA SER A 173 -10.36 -5.11 -0.79
C SER A 173 -11.09 -5.06 -2.15
N LEU A 174 -10.37 -4.74 -3.23
CA LEU A 174 -10.93 -4.79 -4.58
C LEU A 174 -11.19 -6.24 -5.03
N ARG A 175 -10.32 -7.18 -4.68
CA ARG A 175 -10.52 -8.61 -4.94
C ARG A 175 -11.81 -9.11 -4.29
N GLU A 176 -12.05 -8.80 -3.02
CA GLU A 176 -13.27 -9.19 -2.30
C GLU A 176 -14.52 -8.66 -3.00
N LEU A 177 -14.52 -7.38 -3.41
CA LEU A 177 -15.65 -6.81 -4.15
C LEU A 177 -15.88 -7.52 -5.49
N LEU A 178 -14.83 -7.75 -6.27
CA LEU A 178 -14.95 -8.35 -7.61
C LEU A 178 -15.32 -9.83 -7.55
N SER A 179 -14.75 -10.58 -6.59
CA SER A 179 -14.94 -12.04 -6.50
C SER A 179 -16.24 -12.43 -5.81
N GLU A 180 -16.63 -11.70 -4.78
CA GLU A 180 -17.76 -12.06 -3.91
C GLU A 180 -18.86 -11.01 -3.97
N GLY A 181 -18.50 -9.73 -3.80
CA GLY A 181 -19.49 -8.66 -3.66
C GLY A 181 -20.37 -8.47 -4.90
N LEU A 182 -19.79 -8.33 -6.08
CA LEU A 182 -20.54 -8.11 -7.32
C LEU A 182 -21.38 -9.33 -7.70
N GLN A 183 -20.84 -10.53 -7.54
CA GLN A 183 -21.58 -11.77 -7.75
C GLN A 183 -22.82 -11.80 -6.86
N GLU A 184 -22.66 -11.53 -5.57
CA GLU A 184 -23.75 -11.55 -4.61
C GLU A 184 -24.83 -10.50 -4.95
N LEU A 185 -24.43 -9.27 -5.26
CA LEU A 185 -25.37 -8.22 -5.68
C LEU A 185 -26.19 -8.64 -6.91
N ILE A 186 -25.53 -9.14 -7.94
CA ILE A 186 -26.19 -9.58 -9.18
C ILE A 186 -27.12 -10.75 -8.87
N THR A 187 -26.69 -11.72 -8.06
CA THR A 187 -27.50 -12.86 -7.64
C THR A 187 -28.75 -12.41 -6.89
N VAL A 188 -28.63 -11.46 -5.95
CA VAL A 188 -29.79 -10.88 -5.23
C VAL A 188 -30.78 -10.23 -6.19
N ILE A 189 -30.29 -9.36 -7.08
CA ILE A 189 -31.13 -8.64 -8.04
C ILE A 189 -31.85 -9.63 -8.97
N LEU A 190 -31.12 -10.58 -9.55
CA LEU A 190 -31.68 -11.56 -10.48
C LEU A 190 -32.68 -12.49 -9.78
N SER A 191 -32.36 -12.98 -8.59
CA SER A 191 -33.29 -13.80 -7.79
C SER A 191 -34.55 -13.03 -7.47
N PHE A 192 -34.43 -11.75 -7.08
CA PHE A 192 -35.57 -10.90 -6.81
C PHE A 192 -36.49 -10.74 -8.04
N VAL A 193 -35.91 -10.36 -9.18
CA VAL A 193 -36.68 -10.13 -10.41
C VAL A 193 -37.31 -11.43 -10.89
N TYR A 194 -36.53 -12.51 -10.96
CA TYR A 194 -36.99 -13.80 -11.47
C TYR A 194 -38.08 -14.41 -10.57
N ILE A 195 -37.84 -14.47 -9.25
CA ILE A 195 -38.78 -15.09 -8.30
C ILE A 195 -40.08 -14.26 -8.24
N SER A 196 -39.99 -12.93 -8.21
CA SER A 196 -41.18 -12.06 -8.22
C SER A 196 -41.99 -12.25 -9.50
N ALA A 197 -41.33 -12.25 -10.66
CA ALA A 197 -42.01 -12.49 -11.93
C ALA A 197 -42.65 -13.88 -11.98
N MET A 198 -41.97 -14.91 -11.46
CA MET A 198 -42.46 -16.27 -11.46
C MET A 198 -43.64 -16.49 -10.53
N LEU A 199 -43.58 -15.88 -9.32
CA LEU A 199 -44.72 -15.95 -8.39
C LEU A 199 -45.96 -15.22 -8.95
N LEU A 200 -45.78 -14.06 -9.58
CA LEU A 200 -46.88 -13.34 -10.23
C LEU A 200 -47.45 -14.11 -11.42
N TRP A 201 -46.61 -14.86 -12.14
CA TRP A 201 -47.06 -15.70 -13.27
C TRP A 201 -47.83 -16.94 -12.80
N LEU A 202 -47.35 -17.59 -11.71
CA LEU A 202 -48.00 -18.77 -11.13
C LEU A 202 -49.36 -18.44 -10.51
N ASP A 203 -49.41 -17.36 -9.71
CA ASP A 203 -50.62 -16.85 -9.11
C ASP A 203 -50.45 -15.39 -8.70
N LEU A 204 -51.29 -14.51 -9.26
CA LEU A 204 -51.21 -13.06 -9.03
C LEU A 204 -51.37 -12.70 -7.55
N GLY A 205 -52.20 -13.42 -6.80
CA GLY A 205 -52.44 -13.15 -5.39
C GLY A 205 -51.25 -13.54 -4.53
N LEU A 206 -50.71 -14.75 -4.71
CA LEU A 206 -49.50 -15.19 -3.99
C LEU A 206 -48.27 -14.31 -4.32
N GLY A 207 -48.15 -13.94 -5.61
CA GLY A 207 -47.12 -13.00 -6.05
C GLY A 207 -47.25 -11.62 -5.42
N ALA A 208 -48.46 -11.08 -5.32
CA ALA A 208 -48.68 -9.80 -4.67
C ALA A 208 -48.35 -9.81 -3.18
N VAL A 209 -48.66 -10.89 -2.44
CA VAL A 209 -48.28 -11.05 -1.03
C VAL A 209 -46.73 -11.12 -0.90
N ALA A 210 -46.05 -11.85 -1.78
CA ALA A 210 -44.61 -11.94 -1.80
C ALA A 210 -43.96 -10.56 -2.04
N VAL A 211 -44.42 -9.81 -3.03
CA VAL A 211 -43.93 -8.46 -3.31
C VAL A 211 -44.24 -7.50 -2.16
N ALA A 212 -45.46 -7.55 -1.57
CA ALA A 212 -45.82 -6.72 -0.43
C ALA A 212 -44.91 -6.97 0.80
N SER A 213 -44.40 -8.20 0.98
CA SER A 213 -43.52 -8.53 2.08
C SER A 213 -42.16 -7.81 2.03
N PHE A 214 -41.79 -7.20 0.88
CA PHE A 214 -40.58 -6.37 0.80
C PHE A 214 -40.71 -5.01 1.47
N VAL A 215 -41.92 -4.50 1.66
CA VAL A 215 -42.12 -3.21 2.34
C VAL A 215 -41.59 -3.24 3.78
N PRO A 216 -42.02 -4.19 4.64
CA PRO A 216 -41.46 -4.27 6.00
C PRO A 216 -39.95 -4.59 6.01
N LEU A 217 -39.47 -5.38 5.05
CA LEU A 217 -38.05 -5.67 4.92
C LEU A 217 -37.23 -4.44 4.53
N TYR A 218 -37.70 -3.64 3.56
CA TYR A 218 -37.06 -2.37 3.21
C TYR A 218 -36.98 -1.41 4.40
N LEU A 219 -38.04 -1.30 5.18
CA LEU A 219 -38.09 -0.48 6.39
C LEU A 219 -37.08 -0.97 7.42
N LEU A 220 -36.97 -2.29 7.61
CA LEU A 220 -35.99 -2.90 8.51
C LEU A 220 -34.55 -2.62 8.07
N VAL A 221 -34.23 -2.80 6.78
CA VAL A 221 -32.91 -2.47 6.21
C VAL A 221 -32.58 -0.99 6.39
N ARG A 222 -33.54 -0.10 6.12
CA ARG A 222 -33.37 1.34 6.30
C ARG A 222 -33.07 1.71 7.75
N LEU A 223 -33.79 1.10 8.71
CA LEU A 223 -33.58 1.31 10.15
C LEU A 223 -32.21 0.80 10.59
N TYR A 224 -31.84 -0.42 10.17
CA TYR A 224 -30.53 -1.00 10.42
C TYR A 224 -29.40 -0.10 9.91
N ARG A 225 -29.44 0.35 8.66
CA ARG A 225 -28.40 1.22 8.08
C ARG A 225 -28.16 2.50 8.86
N ARG A 226 -29.25 3.11 9.39
CA ARG A 226 -29.15 4.33 10.19
C ARG A 226 -28.42 4.09 11.53
N ARG A 227 -28.69 2.97 12.20
CA ARG A 227 -28.09 2.61 13.49
C ARG A 227 -26.70 2.01 13.34
N ALA A 228 -26.54 1.05 12.46
CA ALA A 228 -25.31 0.34 12.22
C ALA A 228 -24.13 1.27 11.86
N GLY A 229 -24.36 2.28 11.01
CA GLY A 229 -23.30 3.18 10.58
C GLY A 229 -22.57 3.92 11.70
N ARG A 230 -23.25 4.25 12.82
CA ARG A 230 -22.62 4.87 14.01
C ARG A 230 -21.83 3.84 14.80
N VAL A 231 -22.43 2.70 15.07
CA VAL A 231 -21.84 1.65 15.91
C VAL A 231 -20.61 1.03 15.23
N TYR A 232 -20.67 0.78 13.93
CA TYR A 232 -19.53 0.24 13.18
C TYR A 232 -18.36 1.23 13.08
N ARG A 233 -18.62 2.54 12.96
CA ARG A 233 -17.55 3.54 13.04
C ARG A 233 -16.87 3.53 14.39
N LEU A 234 -17.63 3.49 15.48
CA LEU A 234 -17.09 3.45 16.84
C LEU A 234 -16.28 2.16 17.09
N ARG A 235 -16.76 1.02 16.60
CA ARG A 235 -16.02 -0.25 16.61
C ARG A 235 -14.67 -0.12 15.88
N SER A 236 -14.66 0.50 14.70
CA SER A 236 -13.43 0.69 13.90
C SER A 236 -12.42 1.59 14.62
N THR A 237 -12.86 2.69 15.25
CA THR A 237 -11.96 3.57 15.99
C THR A 237 -11.41 2.91 17.25
N THR A 238 -12.22 2.11 17.97
CA THR A 238 -11.75 1.42 19.18
C THR A 238 -10.78 0.30 18.89
N ILE A 239 -10.96 -0.49 17.81
CA ILE A 239 -9.96 -1.51 17.43
C ILE A 239 -8.67 -0.85 16.94
N ALA A 240 -8.74 0.28 16.22
CA ALA A 240 -7.55 1.01 15.81
C ALA A 240 -6.71 1.45 17.02
N ALA A 241 -7.35 1.96 18.08
CA ALA A 241 -6.66 2.32 19.34
C ALA A 241 -5.95 1.12 19.99
N VAL A 242 -6.58 -0.06 19.99
CA VAL A 242 -5.96 -1.31 20.51
C VAL A 242 -4.73 -1.68 19.68
N ILE A 243 -4.84 -1.64 18.35
CA ILE A 243 -3.73 -1.97 17.43
C ILE A 243 -2.56 -0.99 17.60
N VAL A 244 -2.84 0.32 17.70
CA VAL A 244 -1.81 1.35 17.92
C VAL A 244 -1.08 1.10 19.24
N LYS A 245 -1.79 0.84 20.35
CA LYS A 245 -1.17 0.56 21.65
C LYS A 245 -0.32 -0.71 21.61
N PHE A 246 -0.80 -1.75 20.94
CA PHE A 246 -0.03 -2.98 20.73
C PHE A 246 1.25 -2.74 19.93
N ALA A 247 1.14 -2.04 18.80
CA ALA A 247 2.29 -1.72 17.95
C ALA A 247 3.32 -0.84 18.67
N GLU A 248 2.86 0.19 19.41
CA GLU A 248 3.72 1.04 20.24
C GLU A 248 4.50 0.21 21.27
N THR A 249 3.79 -0.65 22.01
CA THR A 249 4.41 -1.50 23.04
C THR A 249 5.43 -2.47 22.45
N MET A 250 5.12 -3.11 21.30
CA MET A 250 6.03 -4.06 20.66
C MET A 250 7.23 -3.38 20.01
N ASN A 251 7.05 -2.23 19.37
CA ASN A 251 8.15 -1.45 18.83
C ASN A 251 9.06 -0.90 19.94
N GLY A 252 8.46 -0.52 21.08
CA GLY A 252 9.16 -0.04 22.28
C GLY A 252 9.49 -1.14 23.30
N ILE A 253 9.57 -2.42 22.90
CA ILE A 253 9.72 -3.52 23.88
C ILE A 253 11.00 -3.41 24.73
N ARG A 254 12.11 -2.89 24.16
CA ARG A 254 13.35 -2.69 24.90
C ARG A 254 13.19 -1.70 26.06
N PRO A 255 12.71 -0.45 25.88
CA PRO A 255 12.42 0.45 27.01
C PRO A 255 11.33 -0.09 27.95
N VAL A 256 10.29 -0.78 27.43
CA VAL A 256 9.28 -1.40 28.30
C VAL A 256 9.94 -2.37 29.28
N ARG A 257 10.84 -3.24 28.80
CA ARG A 257 11.59 -4.18 29.63
C ARG A 257 12.61 -3.49 30.54
N ALA A 258 13.37 -2.52 30.01
CA ALA A 258 14.37 -1.80 30.78
C ALA A 258 13.80 -1.04 31.97
N PHE A 259 12.60 -0.44 31.81
CA PHE A 259 11.94 0.34 32.84
C PHE A 259 10.80 -0.41 33.55
N ARG A 260 10.66 -1.73 33.34
CA ARG A 260 9.66 -2.59 33.99
C ARG A 260 8.23 -2.07 33.86
N ARG A 261 7.85 -1.58 32.66
CA ARG A 261 6.55 -0.97 32.40
C ARG A 261 5.47 -1.95 31.96
N GLU A 262 5.73 -3.27 32.00
CA GLU A 262 4.79 -4.30 31.52
C GLU A 262 3.42 -4.23 32.18
N ALA A 263 3.40 -4.10 33.52
CA ALA A 263 2.13 -4.06 34.26
C ALA A 263 1.29 -2.82 33.92
N VAL A 264 1.92 -1.67 33.70
CA VAL A 264 1.23 -0.43 33.31
C VAL A 264 0.69 -0.54 31.89
N ASN A 265 1.52 -1.01 30.94
CA ASN A 265 1.09 -1.22 29.56
C ASN A 265 -0.03 -2.26 29.44
N ASP A 266 0.00 -3.32 30.26
CA ASP A 266 -1.08 -4.32 30.32
C ASP A 266 -2.38 -3.72 30.85
N ALA A 267 -2.31 -2.87 31.88
CA ALA A 267 -3.48 -2.16 32.40
C ALA A 267 -4.11 -1.24 31.33
N ASP A 268 -3.29 -0.42 30.65
CA ASP A 268 -3.74 0.45 29.57
C ASP A 268 -4.37 -0.34 28.43
N PHE A 269 -3.72 -1.44 28.03
CA PHE A 269 -4.22 -2.32 26.98
C PHE A 269 -5.57 -2.94 27.36
N ARG A 270 -5.75 -3.40 28.61
CA ARG A 270 -7.02 -3.95 29.10
C ARG A 270 -8.15 -2.92 29.03
N VAL A 271 -7.89 -1.66 29.37
CA VAL A 271 -8.89 -0.59 29.29
C VAL A 271 -9.34 -0.38 27.85
N LEU A 272 -8.39 -0.25 26.91
CA LEU A 272 -8.69 -0.08 25.49
C LEU A 272 -9.43 -1.29 24.91
N ASN A 273 -8.96 -2.49 25.23
CA ASN A 273 -9.58 -3.74 24.77
C ASN A 273 -10.98 -3.94 25.36
N GLY A 274 -11.20 -3.59 26.62
CA GLY A 274 -12.52 -3.61 27.25
C GLY A 274 -13.49 -2.60 26.59
N ARG A 275 -13.02 -1.43 26.20
CA ARG A 275 -13.83 -0.47 25.41
C ARG A 275 -14.18 -1.05 24.03
N HIS A 276 -13.19 -1.66 23.34
CA HIS A 276 -13.46 -2.33 22.07
C HIS A 276 -14.44 -3.49 22.21
N GLN A 277 -14.31 -4.32 23.25
CA GLN A 277 -15.25 -5.41 23.53
C GLN A 277 -16.70 -4.93 23.63
N ARG A 278 -16.95 -3.83 24.35
CA ARG A 278 -18.30 -3.23 24.47
C ARG A 278 -18.83 -2.76 23.12
N THR A 279 -18.05 -1.98 22.38
CA THR A 279 -18.46 -1.46 21.07
C THR A 279 -18.64 -2.57 20.02
N ASN A 280 -17.84 -3.64 20.10
CA ASN A 280 -18.01 -4.81 19.25
C ASN A 280 -19.28 -5.61 19.63
N GLY A 281 -19.58 -5.70 20.92
CA GLY A 281 -20.83 -6.28 21.43
C GLY A 281 -22.05 -5.53 20.92
N ASP A 282 -22.04 -4.19 20.96
CA ASP A 282 -23.12 -3.36 20.42
C ASP A 282 -23.31 -3.57 18.91
N ALA A 283 -22.21 -3.69 18.16
CA ALA A 283 -22.26 -3.97 16.73
C ALA A 283 -22.88 -5.35 16.42
N LEU A 284 -22.51 -6.37 17.21
CA LEU A 284 -23.09 -7.71 17.10
C LEU A 284 -24.57 -7.74 17.47
N LEU A 285 -24.99 -6.98 18.50
CA LEU A 285 -26.39 -6.86 18.87
C LEU A 285 -27.23 -6.20 17.77
N GLU A 286 -26.75 -5.14 17.13
CA GLU A 286 -27.45 -4.52 15.99
C GLU A 286 -27.55 -5.48 14.80
N MET A 287 -26.51 -6.26 14.52
CA MET A 287 -26.54 -7.30 13.50
C MET A 287 -27.55 -8.41 13.87
N ALA A 288 -27.54 -8.88 15.10
CA ALA A 288 -28.48 -9.90 15.58
C ALA A 288 -29.93 -9.42 15.47
N ARG A 289 -30.23 -8.17 15.84
CA ARG A 289 -31.55 -7.55 15.67
C ARG A 289 -32.00 -7.53 14.22
N TYR A 290 -31.08 -7.19 13.32
CA TYR A 290 -31.36 -7.18 11.87
C TYR A 290 -31.66 -8.59 11.36
N VAL A 291 -30.79 -9.57 11.63
CA VAL A 291 -30.96 -10.95 11.16
C VAL A 291 -32.23 -11.59 11.75
N THR A 292 -32.50 -11.35 13.04
CA THR A 292 -33.73 -11.86 13.67
C THR A 292 -34.97 -11.20 13.09
N GLY A 293 -34.92 -9.89 12.88
CA GLY A 293 -36.02 -9.14 12.26
C GLY A 293 -36.30 -9.56 10.81
N SER A 294 -35.26 -9.76 9.99
CA SER A 294 -35.40 -10.21 8.62
C SER A 294 -36.01 -11.61 8.55
N ARG A 295 -35.55 -12.53 9.42
CA ARG A 295 -36.12 -13.89 9.50
C ARG A 295 -37.56 -13.90 10.01
N LEU A 296 -37.90 -13.00 10.94
CA LEU A 296 -39.29 -12.86 11.38
C LEU A 296 -40.20 -12.40 10.24
N VAL A 297 -39.79 -11.39 9.48
CA VAL A 297 -40.54 -10.92 8.31
C VAL A 297 -40.67 -12.04 7.29
N ALA A 298 -39.59 -12.74 6.96
CA ALA A 298 -39.57 -13.86 6.02
C ALA A 298 -40.54 -14.99 6.45
N ASN A 299 -40.42 -15.46 7.70
CA ASN A 299 -41.26 -16.56 8.19
C ASN A 299 -42.73 -16.14 8.32
N THR A 300 -43.03 -14.87 8.66
CA THR A 300 -44.39 -14.35 8.69
C THR A 300 -45.00 -14.33 7.27
N ALA A 301 -44.20 -13.92 6.26
CA ALA A 301 -44.66 -13.95 4.86
C ALA A 301 -44.90 -15.40 4.37
N VAL A 302 -44.01 -16.33 4.72
CA VAL A 302 -44.16 -17.77 4.41
C VAL A 302 -45.42 -18.31 5.10
N ALA A 303 -45.64 -18.03 6.39
CA ALA A 303 -46.81 -18.47 7.13
C ALA A 303 -48.10 -17.90 6.50
N GLY A 304 -48.08 -16.63 6.11
CA GLY A 304 -49.22 -15.99 5.42
C GLY A 304 -49.57 -16.65 4.08
N ILE A 305 -48.53 -16.94 3.28
CA ILE A 305 -48.71 -17.68 1.99
C ILE A 305 -49.21 -19.09 2.24
N VAL A 306 -48.71 -19.81 3.25
CA VAL A 306 -49.16 -21.16 3.56
C VAL A 306 -50.62 -21.15 4.02
N LEU A 307 -50.99 -20.28 4.94
CA LEU A 307 -52.35 -20.22 5.47
C LEU A 307 -53.36 -19.80 4.39
N TRP A 308 -53.08 -18.74 3.67
CA TRP A 308 -53.97 -18.25 2.62
C TRP A 308 -54.01 -19.17 1.42
N GLY A 309 -52.84 -19.74 1.02
CA GLY A 309 -52.74 -20.70 -0.06
C GLY A 309 -53.45 -22.01 0.27
N ALA A 310 -53.32 -22.54 1.52
CA ALA A 310 -54.04 -23.72 1.97
C ALA A 310 -55.58 -23.51 1.93
N TYR A 311 -56.04 -22.32 2.34
CA TYR A 311 -57.48 -21.98 2.18
C TYR A 311 -57.92 -22.02 0.72
N ARG A 312 -57.13 -21.46 -0.22
CA ARG A 312 -57.42 -21.48 -1.65
C ARG A 312 -57.34 -22.88 -2.26
N VAL A 313 -56.41 -23.72 -1.81
CA VAL A 313 -56.33 -25.12 -2.22
C VAL A 313 -57.57 -25.88 -1.74
N SER A 314 -58.05 -25.67 -0.50
CA SER A 314 -59.25 -26.30 0.02
C SER A 314 -60.53 -25.86 -0.70
N SER A 315 -60.55 -24.66 -1.22
CA SER A 315 -61.64 -24.13 -2.05
C SER A 315 -61.56 -24.52 -3.54
N GLY A 316 -60.51 -25.28 -3.93
CA GLY A 316 -60.30 -25.69 -5.33
C GLY A 316 -59.82 -24.59 -6.27
N SER A 317 -59.45 -23.41 -5.74
CA SER A 317 -59.03 -22.25 -6.53
C SER A 317 -57.51 -22.14 -6.75
N LEU A 318 -56.72 -23.05 -6.17
CA LEU A 318 -55.29 -23.12 -6.30
C LEU A 318 -54.84 -24.57 -6.28
N GLU A 319 -53.84 -24.93 -7.08
CA GLU A 319 -53.22 -26.26 -7.08
C GLU A 319 -52.20 -26.38 -5.92
N LEU A 320 -52.09 -27.57 -5.35
CA LEU A 320 -51.18 -27.82 -4.19
C LEU A 320 -49.72 -27.63 -4.57
N GLY A 321 -49.29 -28.03 -5.76
CA GLY A 321 -47.92 -27.85 -6.24
C GLY A 321 -47.57 -26.40 -6.48
N VAL A 322 -48.53 -25.59 -6.94
CA VAL A 322 -48.30 -24.13 -7.04
C VAL A 322 -48.03 -23.51 -5.66
N LEU A 323 -48.78 -23.93 -4.63
CA LEU A 323 -48.54 -23.50 -3.25
C LEU A 323 -47.15 -23.94 -2.76
N ALA A 324 -46.79 -25.20 -3.04
CA ALA A 324 -45.47 -25.73 -2.67
C ALA A 324 -44.32 -24.94 -3.36
N ALA A 325 -44.46 -24.67 -4.67
CA ALA A 325 -43.49 -23.85 -5.41
C ALA A 325 -43.39 -22.42 -4.84
N ALA A 326 -44.52 -21.79 -4.50
CA ALA A 326 -44.53 -20.45 -3.92
C ALA A 326 -43.76 -20.39 -2.59
N VAL A 327 -43.93 -21.38 -1.72
CA VAL A 327 -43.18 -21.47 -0.46
C VAL A 327 -41.68 -21.66 -0.73
N LEU A 328 -41.27 -22.51 -1.68
CA LEU A 328 -39.89 -22.71 -2.06
C LEU A 328 -39.25 -21.46 -2.65
N TYR A 329 -39.97 -20.77 -3.53
CA TYR A 329 -39.50 -19.50 -4.09
C TYR A 329 -39.37 -18.43 -3.03
N LEU A 330 -40.33 -18.28 -2.14
CA LEU A 330 -40.28 -17.27 -1.10
C LEU A 330 -39.11 -17.49 -0.14
N ARG A 331 -38.83 -18.75 0.25
CA ARG A 331 -37.63 -19.06 1.05
C ARG A 331 -36.35 -18.66 0.34
N ARG A 332 -36.19 -19.01 -0.94
CA ARG A 332 -35.02 -18.62 -1.74
C ARG A 332 -34.87 -17.12 -1.93
N LEU A 333 -35.95 -16.38 -1.87
CA LEU A 333 -35.97 -14.93 -2.04
C LEU A 333 -35.33 -14.19 -0.85
N TYR A 334 -35.45 -14.76 0.36
CA TYR A 334 -34.92 -14.14 1.57
C TYR A 334 -33.47 -14.52 1.89
N ASP A 335 -32.98 -15.69 1.42
CA ASP A 335 -31.63 -16.15 1.70
C ASP A 335 -30.51 -15.15 1.29
N PRO A 336 -30.57 -14.49 0.13
CA PRO A 336 -29.54 -13.53 -0.30
C PRO A 336 -29.58 -12.20 0.44
N ILE A 337 -30.66 -11.87 1.15
CA ILE A 337 -30.81 -10.54 1.79
C ILE A 337 -29.85 -10.33 2.94
N ASP A 338 -29.56 -11.38 3.70
CA ASP A 338 -28.59 -11.34 4.79
C ASP A 338 -27.16 -11.00 4.26
N ARG A 339 -26.87 -11.36 3.01
CA ARG A 339 -25.58 -11.11 2.33
C ARG A 339 -25.44 -9.71 1.75
N LEU A 340 -26.56 -8.98 1.54
CA LEU A 340 -26.52 -7.60 1.06
C LEU A 340 -25.74 -6.67 1.99
N GLY A 341 -25.78 -6.92 3.30
CA GLY A 341 -24.99 -6.19 4.28
C GLY A 341 -23.47 -6.38 4.08
N MET A 342 -23.03 -7.60 3.77
CA MET A 342 -21.62 -7.89 3.46
C MET A 342 -21.18 -7.22 2.16
N PHE A 343 -22.01 -7.26 1.11
CA PHE A 343 -21.76 -6.53 -0.13
C PHE A 343 -21.52 -5.03 0.11
N LEU A 344 -22.37 -4.37 0.91
CA LEU A 344 -22.23 -2.94 1.19
C LEU A 344 -20.90 -2.61 1.89
N ASN A 345 -20.43 -3.48 2.79
CA ASN A 345 -19.15 -3.33 3.45
C ASN A 345 -17.99 -3.51 2.46
N SER A 346 -18.01 -4.57 1.66
CA SER A 346 -16.99 -4.83 0.63
C SER A 346 -16.96 -3.69 -0.42
N TYR A 347 -18.12 -3.17 -0.81
CA TYR A 347 -18.21 -2.02 -1.72
C TYR A 347 -17.59 -0.75 -1.12
N GLN A 348 -17.90 -0.42 0.14
CA GLN A 348 -17.33 0.76 0.81
C GLN A 348 -15.81 0.64 0.97
N SER A 349 -15.34 -0.54 1.39
CA SER A 349 -13.91 -0.83 1.52
C SER A 349 -13.20 -0.72 0.16
N ALA A 350 -13.72 -1.37 -0.87
CA ALA A 350 -13.15 -1.34 -2.20
C ALA A 350 -13.20 0.07 -2.84
N ALA A 351 -14.27 0.83 -2.62
CA ALA A 351 -14.39 2.20 -3.12
C ALA A 351 -13.32 3.11 -2.49
N ALA A 352 -13.12 3.02 -1.16
CA ALA A 352 -12.08 3.77 -0.46
C ALA A 352 -10.68 3.34 -0.92
N SER A 353 -10.44 2.03 -1.09
CA SER A 353 -9.16 1.50 -1.57
C SER A 353 -8.87 1.92 -3.01
N LEU A 354 -9.88 1.90 -3.88
CA LEU A 354 -9.76 2.32 -5.27
C LEU A 354 -9.48 3.83 -5.38
N GLU A 355 -10.06 4.65 -4.52
CA GLU A 355 -9.76 6.08 -4.42
C GLU A 355 -8.30 6.32 -4.02
N LYS A 356 -7.79 5.62 -3.01
CA LYS A 356 -6.40 5.68 -2.57
C LYS A 356 -5.43 5.27 -3.68
N ILE A 357 -5.73 4.18 -4.40
CA ILE A 357 -4.92 3.71 -5.54
C ILE A 357 -4.97 4.72 -6.69
N ALA A 358 -6.14 5.25 -7.02
CA ALA A 358 -6.28 6.25 -8.07
C ALA A 358 -5.52 7.54 -7.72
N GLY A 359 -5.55 7.98 -6.46
CA GLY A 359 -4.75 9.09 -5.97
C GLY A 359 -3.25 8.86 -6.11
N LEU A 360 -2.77 7.64 -5.85
CA LEU A 360 -1.37 7.27 -6.06
C LEU A 360 -1.01 7.32 -7.55
N LEU A 361 -1.81 6.69 -8.41
CA LEU A 361 -1.58 6.63 -9.86
C LEU A 361 -1.72 7.99 -10.57
N ALA A 362 -2.37 8.96 -9.93
CA ALA A 362 -2.49 10.33 -10.43
C ALA A 362 -1.29 11.23 -10.07
N GLN A 363 -0.38 10.76 -9.21
CA GLN A 363 0.82 11.54 -8.88
C GLN A 363 1.73 11.63 -10.10
N THR A 364 2.28 12.82 -10.34
CA THR A 364 3.26 13.05 -11.40
C THR A 364 4.66 13.15 -10.80
N PRO A 365 5.69 12.59 -11.45
CA PRO A 365 7.07 12.77 -11.02
C PRO A 365 7.42 14.26 -10.96
N SER A 366 8.06 14.69 -9.86
CA SER A 366 8.56 16.07 -9.72
C SER A 366 9.83 16.33 -10.52
N VAL A 367 10.49 15.27 -10.95
CA VAL A 367 11.66 15.28 -11.84
C VAL A 367 11.29 14.50 -13.10
N PRO A 368 10.72 15.17 -14.11
CA PRO A 368 10.29 14.50 -15.35
C PRO A 368 11.48 14.17 -16.26
N GLU A 369 11.31 13.20 -17.15
CA GLU A 369 12.24 12.99 -18.25
C GLU A 369 12.13 14.13 -19.28
N PRO A 370 13.25 14.50 -19.95
CA PRO A 370 13.23 15.54 -20.96
C PRO A 370 12.42 15.14 -22.19
N SER A 371 11.68 16.09 -22.76
CA SER A 371 10.98 15.91 -24.04
C SER A 371 11.96 15.91 -25.23
N GLU A 372 13.06 16.66 -25.12
CA GLU A 372 14.12 16.76 -26.12
C GLU A 372 15.46 16.43 -25.45
N PRO A 373 15.84 15.15 -25.39
CA PRO A 373 17.04 14.74 -24.68
C PRO A 373 18.31 15.17 -25.44
N ARG A 374 19.30 15.63 -24.66
CA ARG A 374 20.66 15.87 -25.12
C ARG A 374 21.60 14.80 -24.63
N THR A 375 22.69 14.61 -25.36
CA THR A 375 23.79 13.72 -24.99
C THR A 375 24.94 14.52 -24.44
N LEU A 376 25.67 13.94 -23.48
CA LEU A 376 26.90 14.54 -22.97
C LEU A 376 28.01 14.49 -24.04
N PRO A 377 28.90 15.51 -24.07
CA PRO A 377 30.09 15.46 -24.90
C PRO A 377 30.92 14.19 -24.61
N ALA A 378 31.65 13.70 -25.57
CA ALA A 378 32.59 12.59 -25.34
C ALA A 378 33.65 13.00 -24.31
N LEU A 379 34.00 12.08 -23.39
CA LEU A 379 35.07 12.32 -22.43
C LEU A 379 36.41 12.40 -23.16
N GLU A 380 37.21 13.42 -22.83
CA GLU A 380 38.61 13.46 -23.28
C GLU A 380 39.39 12.40 -22.50
N SER A 381 40.23 11.63 -23.21
CA SER A 381 40.89 10.44 -22.67
C SER A 381 41.86 10.71 -21.52
N GLU A 382 42.31 11.96 -21.35
CA GLU A 382 43.26 12.34 -20.28
C GLU A 382 42.59 12.67 -18.93
N HIS A 383 41.30 13.04 -18.94
CA HIS A 383 40.59 13.45 -17.72
C HIS A 383 39.20 12.82 -17.70
N PRO A 384 39.02 11.71 -16.98
CA PRO A 384 37.71 11.02 -16.91
C PRO A 384 36.66 11.77 -16.11
N GLY A 385 37.03 12.86 -15.39
CA GLY A 385 36.09 13.75 -14.69
C GLY A 385 35.36 14.71 -15.61
N ARG A 386 34.20 15.20 -15.19
CA ARG A 386 33.39 16.23 -15.89
C ARG A 386 33.27 17.49 -15.05
N GLU A 387 33.22 18.64 -15.69
CA GLU A 387 32.90 19.91 -15.04
C GLU A 387 31.44 19.92 -14.56
N VAL A 388 31.23 20.40 -13.33
CA VAL A 388 29.90 20.64 -12.77
C VAL A 388 29.74 22.13 -12.45
N VAL A 389 28.67 22.74 -12.97
CA VAL A 389 28.36 24.15 -12.70
C VAL A 389 26.95 24.30 -12.11
N PHE A 390 26.88 24.87 -10.94
CA PHE A 390 25.64 25.40 -10.37
C PHE A 390 25.52 26.86 -10.80
N ASP A 391 24.56 27.18 -11.67
CA ASP A 391 24.38 28.51 -12.25
C ASP A 391 23.12 29.15 -11.68
N GLY A 392 23.28 30.11 -10.74
CA GLY A 392 22.19 30.80 -10.09
C GLY A 392 21.18 29.88 -9.38
N VAL A 393 21.65 28.77 -8.84
CA VAL A 393 20.78 27.76 -8.23
C VAL A 393 20.18 28.25 -6.93
N ARG A 394 18.85 28.10 -6.81
CA ARG A 394 18.09 28.27 -5.58
C ARG A 394 17.23 27.04 -5.35
N PHE A 395 17.06 26.64 -4.08
CA PHE A 395 16.24 25.49 -3.77
C PHE A 395 15.41 25.65 -2.49
N THR A 396 14.15 25.26 -2.61
CA THR A 396 13.15 25.21 -1.52
C THR A 396 12.40 23.89 -1.59
N TYR A 397 12.32 23.15 -0.48
CA TYR A 397 11.46 21.97 -0.41
C TYR A 397 9.99 22.39 -0.40
N ARG A 398 9.10 21.56 -0.94
CA ARG A 398 7.66 21.86 -1.04
C ARG A 398 6.98 22.14 0.30
N THR A 399 7.49 21.57 1.39
CA THR A 399 6.92 21.65 2.74
C THR A 399 7.75 22.47 3.72
N GLY A 400 8.80 23.15 3.24
CA GLY A 400 9.75 23.88 4.09
C GLY A 400 10.10 25.27 3.58
N GLY A 401 10.95 25.95 4.35
CA GLY A 401 11.58 27.20 3.96
C GLY A 401 12.66 27.01 2.90
N GLU A 402 13.21 28.12 2.44
CA GLU A 402 14.37 28.15 1.54
C GLU A 402 15.57 27.48 2.22
N VAL A 403 16.11 26.44 1.58
CA VAL A 403 17.26 25.68 2.11
C VAL A 403 18.56 26.11 1.48
N LEU A 404 18.54 26.40 0.18
CA LEU A 404 19.68 26.97 -0.54
C LEU A 404 19.24 28.28 -1.17
N PRO A 405 19.64 29.44 -0.60
CA PRO A 405 19.55 30.73 -1.27
C PRO A 405 20.32 30.71 -2.58
N THR A 406 20.04 31.65 -3.48
CA THR A 406 20.68 31.72 -4.79
C THR A 406 22.20 31.71 -4.65
N PHE A 407 22.87 30.78 -5.31
CA PHE A 407 24.33 30.67 -5.36
C PHE A 407 24.79 30.16 -6.72
N SER A 408 26.06 30.42 -7.03
CA SER A 408 26.76 29.85 -8.18
C SER A 408 28.05 29.22 -7.70
N LEU A 409 28.37 28.04 -8.27
CA LEU A 409 29.55 27.26 -7.89
C LEU A 409 30.01 26.47 -9.11
N THR A 410 31.33 26.49 -9.39
CA THR A 410 31.97 25.66 -10.42
C THR A 410 32.88 24.63 -9.77
N LEU A 411 32.73 23.39 -10.14
CA LEU A 411 33.61 22.28 -9.77
C LEU A 411 34.35 21.83 -11.04
N PRO A 412 35.64 22.13 -11.17
CA PRO A 412 36.44 21.72 -12.31
C PRO A 412 36.49 20.20 -12.48
N ALA A 413 36.66 19.73 -13.71
CA ALA A 413 36.82 18.32 -14.01
C ALA A 413 38.00 17.72 -13.23
N GLY A 414 37.79 16.55 -12.61
CA GLY A 414 38.80 15.82 -11.85
C GLY A 414 39.08 16.35 -10.44
N GLN A 415 38.40 17.42 -9.99
CA GLN A 415 38.58 17.96 -8.64
C GLN A 415 37.76 17.21 -7.61
N THR A 416 38.38 16.87 -6.46
CA THR A 416 37.68 16.37 -5.28
C THR A 416 37.35 17.52 -4.34
N VAL A 417 36.07 17.72 -4.07
CA VAL A 417 35.56 18.80 -3.21
C VAL A 417 34.91 18.22 -1.97
N ALA A 418 35.41 18.59 -0.79
CA ALA A 418 34.78 18.26 0.49
C ALA A 418 33.77 19.36 0.88
N VAL A 419 32.54 18.97 1.23
CA VAL A 419 31.51 19.86 1.74
C VAL A 419 31.33 19.62 3.23
N VAL A 420 31.61 20.63 4.05
CA VAL A 420 31.55 20.58 5.51
C VAL A 420 30.57 21.62 6.06
N GLY A 421 30.13 21.45 7.30
CA GLY A 421 29.21 22.38 7.97
C GLY A 421 28.27 21.67 8.94
N SER A 422 27.50 22.42 9.70
CA SER A 422 26.55 21.91 10.69
C SER A 422 25.44 21.07 10.05
N THR A 423 24.76 20.25 10.87
CA THR A 423 23.54 19.55 10.43
C THR A 423 22.49 20.58 10.03
N GLY A 424 21.84 20.37 8.89
CA GLY A 424 20.87 21.32 8.33
C GLY A 424 21.48 22.45 7.49
N ALA A 425 22.82 22.53 7.31
CA ALA A 425 23.48 23.56 6.51
C ALA A 425 23.20 23.47 4.99
N GLY A 426 22.53 22.43 4.48
CA GLY A 426 22.21 22.29 3.06
C GLY A 426 23.12 21.32 2.28
N LYS A 427 24.12 20.69 2.90
CA LYS A 427 25.10 19.80 2.26
C LYS A 427 24.44 18.66 1.45
N SER A 428 23.57 17.88 2.09
CA SER A 428 22.88 16.76 1.43
C SER A 428 21.90 17.27 0.35
N THR A 429 21.37 18.48 0.47
CA THR A 429 20.54 19.10 -0.56
C THR A 429 21.35 19.43 -1.82
N LEU A 430 22.57 19.97 -1.65
CA LEU A 430 23.51 20.20 -2.76
C LEU A 430 23.80 18.88 -3.52
N ALA A 431 24.10 17.80 -2.77
CA ALA A 431 24.37 16.48 -3.31
C ALA A 431 23.14 15.91 -4.06
N LYS A 432 21.94 16.06 -3.50
CA LYS A 432 20.68 15.60 -4.12
C LYS A 432 20.35 16.37 -5.41
N LEU A 433 20.66 17.65 -5.50
CA LEU A 433 20.51 18.46 -6.72
C LEU A 433 21.50 17.99 -7.80
N LEU A 434 22.75 17.74 -7.44
CA LEU A 434 23.76 17.21 -8.37
C LEU A 434 23.40 15.79 -8.85
N ALA A 435 22.87 14.95 -7.97
CA ALA A 435 22.35 13.62 -8.34
C ALA A 435 21.03 13.72 -9.15
N ARG A 436 20.47 14.90 -9.32
CA ARG A 436 19.13 15.14 -9.90
C ARG A 436 18.05 14.25 -9.27
N PHE A 437 18.06 14.12 -7.95
CA PHE A 437 16.93 13.59 -7.19
C PHE A 437 15.85 14.64 -7.00
N TYR A 438 16.25 15.92 -7.14
CA TYR A 438 15.41 17.11 -7.18
C TYR A 438 15.90 18.04 -8.30
N ASP A 439 14.98 18.74 -8.93
CA ASP A 439 15.32 19.85 -9.80
C ASP A 439 15.38 21.17 -8.98
N PRO A 440 16.27 22.11 -9.28
CA PRO A 440 16.34 23.38 -8.56
C PRO A 440 15.06 24.21 -8.74
N SER A 441 14.69 24.99 -7.71
CA SER A 441 13.54 25.90 -7.77
C SER A 441 13.77 27.10 -8.69
N ALA A 442 15.03 27.50 -8.88
CA ALA A 442 15.49 28.47 -9.86
C ALA A 442 16.94 28.19 -10.23
N GLY A 443 17.41 28.68 -11.37
CA GLY A 443 18.73 28.40 -11.91
C GLY A 443 18.81 27.00 -12.56
N ARG A 444 20.03 26.51 -12.72
CA ARG A 444 20.30 25.23 -13.39
C ARG A 444 21.59 24.59 -12.88
N VAL A 445 21.66 23.28 -12.98
CA VAL A 445 22.89 22.50 -12.73
C VAL A 445 23.35 21.93 -14.07
N LEU A 446 24.57 22.24 -14.44
CA LEU A 446 25.15 21.84 -15.73
C LEU A 446 26.23 20.78 -15.51
N LEU A 447 26.32 19.84 -16.44
CA LEU A 447 27.39 18.84 -16.55
C LEU A 447 28.04 19.00 -17.92
N ASP A 448 29.30 19.45 -17.98
CA ASP A 448 29.98 19.87 -19.21
C ASP A 448 29.11 20.80 -20.09
N GLY A 449 28.48 21.80 -19.46
CA GLY A 449 27.65 22.79 -20.12
C GLY A 449 26.23 22.31 -20.50
N VAL A 450 25.88 21.03 -20.30
CA VAL A 450 24.54 20.50 -20.54
C VAL A 450 23.71 20.51 -19.25
N ASP A 451 22.51 21.06 -19.30
CA ASP A 451 21.60 21.07 -18.15
C ASP A 451 21.18 19.63 -17.79
N LEU A 452 21.27 19.27 -16.50
CA LEU A 452 20.87 17.94 -16.05
C LEU A 452 19.42 17.60 -16.41
N ARG A 453 18.55 18.60 -16.54
CA ARG A 453 17.14 18.44 -16.96
C ARG A 453 16.98 17.99 -18.40
N GLU A 454 17.99 18.21 -19.24
CA GLU A 454 18.02 17.81 -20.66
C GLU A 454 18.60 16.41 -20.87
N LEU A 455 19.16 15.77 -19.82
CA LEU A 455 19.72 14.43 -19.87
C LEU A 455 18.64 13.38 -19.57
N THR A 456 18.64 12.27 -20.32
CA THR A 456 17.86 11.08 -19.98
C THR A 456 18.37 10.45 -18.68
N VAL A 457 17.50 9.73 -17.95
CA VAL A 457 17.93 9.03 -16.73
C VAL A 457 19.10 8.08 -16.98
N PRO A 458 19.12 7.23 -18.03
CA PRO A 458 20.27 6.38 -18.29
C PRO A 458 21.57 7.15 -18.55
N GLU A 459 21.52 8.26 -19.32
CA GLU A 459 22.69 9.10 -19.60
C GLU A 459 23.21 9.75 -18.32
N LEU A 460 22.32 10.34 -17.52
CA LEU A 460 22.68 10.94 -16.24
C LEU A 460 23.33 9.93 -15.29
N ARG A 461 22.77 8.71 -15.17
CA ARG A 461 23.30 7.69 -14.24
C ARG A 461 24.62 7.06 -14.70
N ARG A 462 24.96 7.14 -15.98
CA ARG A 462 26.33 6.82 -16.46
C ARG A 462 27.31 7.92 -16.07
N GLY A 463 26.87 9.20 -16.09
CA GLY A 463 27.73 10.33 -15.76
C GLY A 463 27.90 10.58 -14.26
N VAL A 464 26.83 10.42 -13.47
CA VAL A 464 26.75 10.81 -12.05
C VAL A 464 26.25 9.64 -11.20
N VAL A 465 27.06 9.22 -10.22
CA VAL A 465 26.67 8.19 -9.23
C VAL A 465 26.78 8.76 -7.83
N MET A 466 25.81 8.45 -6.98
CA MET A 466 25.80 8.80 -5.58
C MET A 466 25.90 7.53 -4.72
N VAL A 467 26.86 7.49 -3.84
CA VAL A 467 26.97 6.52 -2.75
C VAL A 467 26.39 7.15 -1.49
N THR A 468 25.30 6.56 -1.02
CA THR A 468 24.56 7.07 0.16
C THR A 468 25.19 6.65 1.46
N GLN A 469 24.85 7.37 2.52
CA GLN A 469 25.32 7.14 3.90
C GLN A 469 25.10 5.69 4.35
N GLU A 470 23.92 5.13 4.15
CA GLU A 470 23.66 3.72 4.40
C GLU A 470 23.76 2.92 3.09
N ALA A 471 24.76 2.03 3.02
CA ALA A 471 24.93 1.13 1.89
C ALA A 471 23.82 0.08 1.87
N PHE A 472 22.87 0.24 0.94
CA PHE A 472 21.78 -0.71 0.75
C PHE A 472 22.22 -1.87 -0.16
N LEU A 473 21.97 -3.11 0.30
CA LEU A 473 22.16 -4.31 -0.50
C LEU A 473 20.79 -4.98 -0.76
N PHE A 474 20.59 -5.36 -2.01
CA PHE A 474 19.44 -6.15 -2.42
C PHE A 474 19.61 -7.62 -2.04
N SER A 475 18.52 -8.33 -1.86
CA SER A 475 18.55 -9.79 -1.71
C SER A 475 19.16 -10.43 -2.97
N GLY A 476 20.05 -11.38 -2.76
CA GLY A 476 20.82 -12.01 -3.83
C GLY A 476 22.28 -12.15 -3.41
N THR A 477 23.14 -12.47 -4.34
CA THR A 477 24.57 -12.71 -4.09
C THR A 477 25.38 -11.40 -3.95
N VAL A 478 26.58 -11.49 -3.39
CA VAL A 478 27.53 -10.36 -3.36
C VAL A 478 27.86 -9.92 -4.78
N ALA A 479 28.08 -10.86 -5.70
CA ALA A 479 28.37 -10.56 -7.10
C ALA A 479 27.24 -9.78 -7.77
N GLU A 480 25.99 -10.23 -7.63
CA GLU A 480 24.81 -9.52 -8.15
C GLU A 480 24.69 -8.11 -7.59
N ASN A 481 25.00 -7.92 -6.31
CA ASN A 481 25.00 -6.60 -5.70
C ASN A 481 26.08 -5.67 -6.25
N ILE A 482 27.26 -6.17 -6.57
CA ILE A 482 28.30 -5.38 -7.25
C ILE A 482 27.91 -5.10 -8.70
N ALA A 483 27.36 -6.08 -9.41
CA ALA A 483 26.93 -5.97 -10.80
C ALA A 483 25.81 -4.93 -11.05
N ILE A 484 25.10 -4.47 -9.99
CA ILE A 484 24.14 -3.36 -10.13
C ILE A 484 24.79 -2.12 -10.77
N GLY A 485 26.11 -1.88 -10.52
CA GLY A 485 26.83 -0.77 -11.14
C GLY A 485 26.93 -0.89 -12.67
N ARG A 486 27.06 -2.11 -13.18
CA ARG A 486 27.05 -2.46 -14.60
C ARG A 486 26.51 -3.89 -14.79
N PRO A 487 25.23 -4.05 -15.15
CA PRO A 487 24.55 -5.36 -15.21
C PRO A 487 25.22 -6.38 -16.14
N ASP A 488 25.88 -5.91 -17.21
CA ASP A 488 26.54 -6.76 -18.20
C ASP A 488 28.01 -7.09 -17.85
N ALA A 489 28.47 -6.75 -16.63
CA ALA A 489 29.84 -6.99 -16.21
C ALA A 489 30.12 -8.49 -16.04
N THR A 490 31.30 -8.91 -16.54
CA THR A 490 31.75 -10.29 -16.36
C THR A 490 32.18 -10.54 -14.91
N ARG A 491 32.30 -11.82 -14.53
CA ARG A 491 32.77 -12.21 -13.20
C ARG A 491 34.15 -11.63 -12.89
N GLU A 492 35.04 -11.65 -13.87
CA GLU A 492 36.41 -11.13 -13.75
C GLU A 492 36.42 -9.61 -13.53
N GLU A 493 35.48 -8.88 -14.14
CA GLU A 493 35.35 -7.43 -13.92
C GLU A 493 34.83 -7.12 -12.52
N ILE A 494 33.85 -7.88 -12.03
CA ILE A 494 33.33 -7.78 -10.66
C ILE A 494 34.47 -8.04 -9.63
N GLU A 495 35.24 -9.11 -9.84
CA GLU A 495 36.37 -9.44 -8.96
C GLU A 495 37.48 -8.39 -9.02
N ARG A 496 37.79 -7.85 -10.20
CA ARG A 496 38.78 -6.75 -10.35
C ARG A 496 38.32 -5.50 -9.59
N ALA A 497 37.06 -5.10 -9.69
CA ALA A 497 36.52 -3.97 -8.94
C ALA A 497 36.61 -4.22 -7.43
N ALA A 498 36.26 -5.41 -6.95
CA ALA A 498 36.35 -5.78 -5.55
C ALA A 498 37.81 -5.81 -5.04
N LYS A 499 38.74 -6.31 -5.84
CA LYS A 499 40.22 -6.31 -5.52
C LYS A 499 40.77 -4.90 -5.42
N ALA A 500 40.39 -4.03 -6.37
CA ALA A 500 40.88 -2.65 -6.42
C ALA A 500 40.52 -1.85 -5.15
N ILE A 501 39.37 -2.10 -4.55
CA ILE A 501 38.94 -1.43 -3.30
C ILE A 501 39.25 -2.23 -2.03
N GLY A 502 39.90 -3.39 -2.13
CA GLY A 502 40.25 -4.23 -0.98
C GLY A 502 39.07 -5.00 -0.38
N ALA A 503 38.04 -5.27 -1.15
CA ALA A 503 36.89 -6.07 -0.73
C ALA A 503 37.04 -7.58 -0.99
N HIS A 504 37.99 -7.97 -1.85
CA HIS A 504 38.18 -9.35 -2.29
C HIS A 504 38.39 -10.33 -1.17
N ASP A 505 39.26 -9.99 -0.22
CA ASP A 505 39.70 -10.91 0.86
C ASP A 505 38.51 -11.29 1.75
N PHE A 506 37.71 -10.29 2.20
CA PHE A 506 36.56 -10.62 3.02
C PHE A 506 35.48 -11.35 2.23
N ILE A 507 35.29 -11.01 0.94
CA ILE A 507 34.30 -11.70 0.09
C ILE A 507 34.69 -13.16 -0.10
N SER A 508 35.98 -13.43 -0.40
CA SER A 508 36.48 -14.77 -0.60
C SER A 508 36.47 -15.62 0.69
N ALA A 509 36.47 -14.97 1.87
CA ALA A 509 36.34 -15.63 3.16
C ALA A 509 34.87 -15.97 3.54
N LEU A 510 33.88 -15.49 2.79
CA LEU A 510 32.48 -15.88 2.97
C LEU A 510 32.28 -17.35 2.53
N PRO A 511 31.27 -18.05 3.08
CA PRO A 511 31.06 -19.48 2.81
C PRO A 511 31.02 -19.86 1.32
N ASP A 512 30.37 -19.04 0.48
CA ASP A 512 30.24 -19.26 -0.96
C ASP A 512 30.96 -18.14 -1.75
N GLY A 513 31.88 -17.40 -1.13
CA GLY A 513 32.62 -16.31 -1.75
C GLY A 513 31.68 -15.25 -2.33
N TYR A 514 31.89 -14.90 -3.60
CA TYR A 514 31.06 -13.92 -4.32
C TYR A 514 29.61 -14.39 -4.54
N ASP A 515 29.34 -15.69 -4.46
CA ASP A 515 28.00 -16.28 -4.64
C ASP A 515 27.25 -16.39 -3.30
N THR A 516 27.85 -15.89 -2.22
CA THR A 516 27.20 -15.82 -0.91
C THR A 516 25.99 -14.92 -0.97
N ASP A 517 24.81 -15.45 -0.58
CA ASP A 517 23.58 -14.68 -0.42
C ASP A 517 23.69 -13.74 0.78
N VAL A 518 23.59 -12.44 0.51
CA VAL A 518 23.69 -11.39 1.54
C VAL A 518 22.44 -11.29 2.42
N ARG A 519 21.34 -11.95 2.03
CA ARG A 519 20.01 -11.93 2.69
C ARG A 519 19.51 -10.52 2.99
N LYS A 520 18.39 -10.42 3.71
CA LYS A 520 17.70 -9.15 3.99
C LYS A 520 18.69 -8.03 4.39
N ARG A 521 18.90 -7.06 3.51
CA ARG A 521 19.71 -5.84 3.69
C ARG A 521 21.16 -6.09 4.11
N GLY A 522 21.75 -7.20 3.70
CA GLY A 522 23.13 -7.50 4.06
C GLY A 522 23.33 -7.93 5.53
N GLY A 523 22.34 -8.53 6.18
CA GLY A 523 22.38 -8.94 7.58
C GLY A 523 23.49 -9.94 7.95
N ARG A 524 24.18 -10.51 6.96
CA ARG A 524 25.30 -11.45 7.14
C ARG A 524 26.68 -10.77 7.13
N ILE A 525 26.77 -9.50 6.72
CA ILE A 525 28.03 -8.76 6.59
C ILE A 525 28.00 -7.48 7.42
N SER A 526 29.17 -7.03 7.89
CA SER A 526 29.29 -5.84 8.72
C SER A 526 28.94 -4.55 7.96
N ALA A 527 28.73 -3.45 8.69
CA ALA A 527 28.46 -2.14 8.07
C ALA A 527 29.61 -1.71 7.14
N GLY A 528 30.86 -1.89 7.55
CA GLY A 528 32.04 -1.59 6.73
C GLY A 528 32.09 -2.46 5.47
N GLN A 529 31.81 -3.74 5.59
CA GLN A 529 31.77 -4.65 4.45
C GLN A 529 30.66 -4.26 3.46
N ARG A 530 29.47 -3.84 3.94
CA ARG A 530 28.42 -3.30 3.06
C ARG A 530 28.88 -2.06 2.31
N GLN A 531 29.62 -1.17 2.98
CA GLN A 531 30.18 0.03 2.36
C GLN A 531 31.22 -0.32 1.27
N LEU A 532 32.09 -1.30 1.51
CA LEU A 532 33.03 -1.79 0.50
C LEU A 532 32.31 -2.36 -0.74
N VAL A 533 31.22 -3.11 -0.55
CA VAL A 533 30.41 -3.59 -1.68
C VAL A 533 29.78 -2.41 -2.46
N ALA A 534 29.32 -1.37 -1.76
CA ALA A 534 28.80 -0.16 -2.42
C ALA A 534 29.88 0.60 -3.19
N PHE A 535 31.11 0.66 -2.68
CA PHE A 535 32.25 1.23 -3.42
C PHE A 535 32.66 0.36 -4.62
N ALA A 536 32.61 -0.98 -4.51
CA ALA A 536 32.84 -1.86 -5.66
C ALA A 536 31.82 -1.63 -6.77
N ARG A 537 30.53 -1.44 -6.38
CA ARG A 537 29.45 -1.07 -7.30
C ARG A 537 29.73 0.27 -8.00
N ALA A 538 30.14 1.29 -7.24
CA ALA A 538 30.46 2.61 -7.78
C ALA A 538 31.70 2.57 -8.69
N LEU A 539 32.73 1.81 -8.33
CA LEU A 539 33.93 1.63 -9.17
C LEU A 539 33.60 0.91 -10.48
N LEU A 540 32.76 -0.13 -10.43
CA LEU A 540 32.32 -0.90 -11.59
C LEU A 540 31.44 -0.06 -12.54
N ALA A 541 30.64 0.86 -12.00
CA ALA A 541 29.82 1.80 -12.77
C ALA A 541 30.66 2.82 -13.52
N ASP A 542 31.88 3.10 -13.05
CA ASP A 542 32.86 4.03 -13.62
C ASP A 542 32.29 5.42 -14.00
N PRO A 543 31.66 6.15 -13.05
CA PRO A 543 31.05 7.44 -13.32
C PRO A 543 32.13 8.54 -13.44
N ALA A 544 31.83 9.56 -14.26
CA ALA A 544 32.69 10.75 -14.36
C ALA A 544 32.55 11.68 -13.15
N VAL A 545 31.37 11.69 -12.49
CA VAL A 545 31.10 12.46 -11.28
C VAL A 545 30.63 11.53 -10.18
N LEU A 546 31.29 11.60 -9.02
CA LEU A 546 30.98 10.79 -7.86
C LEU A 546 30.52 11.66 -6.69
N ILE A 547 29.39 11.30 -6.09
CA ILE A 547 28.88 11.93 -4.89
C ILE A 547 28.99 10.93 -3.74
N LEU A 548 29.69 11.28 -2.67
CA LEU A 548 29.80 10.47 -1.47
C LEU A 548 29.11 11.18 -0.30
N ASP A 549 28.06 10.57 0.24
CA ASP A 549 27.47 11.00 1.51
C ASP A 549 28.06 10.11 2.62
N GLU A 550 28.98 10.68 3.42
CA GLU A 550 29.83 9.91 4.32
C GLU A 550 29.09 9.39 5.55
N ALA A 551 29.21 8.10 5.81
CA ALA A 551 28.83 7.49 7.07
C ALA A 551 29.84 6.44 7.53
N THR A 552 30.75 6.88 8.31
CA THR A 552 31.70 5.99 9.01
C THR A 552 31.40 5.92 10.51
N SER A 553 30.34 6.53 11.00
CA SER A 553 30.03 6.71 12.43
C SER A 553 29.81 5.42 13.24
N SER A 554 29.63 4.27 12.56
CA SER A 554 29.34 2.96 13.19
C SER A 554 30.38 1.88 12.86
N LEU A 555 31.56 2.26 12.38
CA LEU A 555 32.62 1.32 11.98
C LEU A 555 33.65 1.15 13.08
N ASP A 556 34.21 -0.07 13.18
CA ASP A 556 35.43 -0.35 13.95
C ASP A 556 36.66 0.22 13.24
N VAL A 557 37.75 0.44 13.96
CA VAL A 557 38.96 1.08 13.42
C VAL A 557 39.54 0.34 12.19
N PRO A 558 39.61 -1.00 12.13
CA PRO A 558 40.04 -1.70 10.93
C PRO A 558 39.11 -1.49 9.72
N GLY A 559 37.81 -1.53 9.95
CA GLY A 559 36.78 -1.29 8.90
C GLY A 559 36.86 0.14 8.37
N GLU A 560 37.05 1.12 9.24
CA GLU A 560 37.22 2.51 8.86
C GLU A 560 38.41 2.72 7.92
N ARG A 561 39.59 2.17 8.28
CA ARG A 561 40.80 2.24 7.42
C ARG A 561 40.59 1.56 6.06
N ALA A 562 39.85 0.45 6.02
CA ALA A 562 39.52 -0.23 4.77
C ALA A 562 38.61 0.63 3.88
N VAL A 563 37.54 1.21 4.45
CA VAL A 563 36.61 2.10 3.77
C VAL A 563 37.33 3.35 3.27
N GLN A 564 38.24 3.95 4.06
CA GLN A 564 39.00 5.13 3.66
C GLN A 564 39.91 4.85 2.46
N ARG A 565 40.62 3.69 2.46
CA ARG A 565 41.44 3.28 1.31
C ARG A 565 40.61 3.03 0.06
N ALA A 566 39.44 2.39 0.20
CA ALA A 566 38.52 2.16 -0.88
C ALA A 566 38.00 3.48 -1.45
N MET A 567 37.69 4.46 -0.61
CA MET A 567 37.25 5.80 -1.01
C MET A 567 38.32 6.50 -1.86
N LEU A 568 39.58 6.51 -1.45
CA LEU A 568 40.68 7.07 -2.22
C LEU A 568 40.80 6.43 -3.61
N THR A 569 40.59 5.13 -3.69
CA THR A 569 40.63 4.41 -4.98
C THR A 569 39.50 4.83 -5.90
N VAL A 570 38.28 4.97 -5.35
CA VAL A 570 37.08 5.33 -6.14
C VAL A 570 37.12 6.80 -6.58
N LEU A 571 37.71 7.71 -5.80
CA LEU A 571 37.81 9.14 -6.09
C LEU A 571 38.82 9.44 -7.21
N LYS A 572 39.84 8.60 -7.39
CA LYS A 572 40.96 8.87 -8.29
C LYS A 572 40.53 9.14 -9.74
N GLY A 573 40.90 10.33 -10.26
CA GLY A 573 40.68 10.74 -11.64
C GLY A 573 39.26 11.23 -11.94
N ARG A 574 38.35 11.29 -10.96
CA ARG A 574 36.94 11.69 -11.13
C ARG A 574 36.67 13.06 -10.50
N THR A 575 35.66 13.75 -10.98
CA THR A 575 35.10 14.88 -10.23
C THR A 575 34.31 14.34 -9.06
N ALA A 576 34.60 14.79 -7.85
CA ALA A 576 33.95 14.24 -6.67
C ALA A 576 33.43 15.29 -5.72
N VAL A 577 32.24 15.05 -5.17
CA VAL A 577 31.67 15.83 -4.06
C VAL A 577 31.52 14.90 -2.86
N VAL A 578 32.23 15.19 -1.77
CA VAL A 578 32.24 14.39 -0.56
C VAL A 578 31.63 15.19 0.59
N ILE A 579 30.48 14.74 1.12
CA ILE A 579 29.91 15.31 2.35
C ILE A 579 30.73 14.78 3.52
N ALA A 580 31.60 15.59 4.06
CA ALA A 580 32.55 15.16 5.06
C ALA A 580 32.06 15.44 6.48
N HIS A 581 32.13 14.41 7.32
CA HIS A 581 31.85 14.44 8.76
C HIS A 581 33.09 14.12 9.60
N ARG A 582 34.22 13.86 8.95
CA ARG A 582 35.51 13.51 9.60
C ARG A 582 36.67 14.26 8.98
N LEU A 583 37.67 14.50 9.82
CA LEU A 583 38.89 15.17 9.41
C LEU A 583 39.63 14.44 8.29
N SER A 584 39.75 13.11 8.42
CA SER A 584 40.45 12.26 7.44
C SER A 584 39.87 12.31 6.03
N THR A 585 38.59 12.64 5.91
CA THR A 585 37.91 12.80 4.61
C THR A 585 38.17 14.16 3.99
N VAL A 586 38.33 15.18 4.82
CA VAL A 586 38.64 16.53 4.35
C VAL A 586 40.09 16.65 3.88
N GLU A 587 41.02 15.96 4.55
CA GLU A 587 42.44 15.97 4.21
C GLU A 587 42.77 15.43 2.81
N ILE A 588 41.89 14.60 2.23
CA ILE A 588 42.07 14.03 0.88
C ILE A 588 41.45 14.88 -0.23
N ALA A 589 40.72 15.95 0.11
CA ALA A 589 40.08 16.83 -0.85
C ALA A 589 41.04 17.91 -1.37
N ASP A 590 40.88 18.27 -2.64
CA ASP A 590 41.62 19.38 -3.24
C ASP A 590 41.08 20.73 -2.79
N ARG A 591 39.78 20.78 -2.45
CA ARG A 591 39.05 22.00 -2.10
C ARG A 591 38.00 21.70 -1.04
N VAL A 592 37.80 22.63 -0.13
CA VAL A 592 36.80 22.55 0.94
C VAL A 592 35.79 23.68 0.79
N LEU A 593 34.51 23.34 0.84
CA LEU A 593 33.39 24.27 0.92
C LEU A 593 32.79 24.19 2.32
N VAL A 594 32.78 25.28 3.05
CA VAL A 594 32.09 25.39 4.34
C VAL A 594 30.70 25.95 4.12
N MET A 595 29.69 25.20 4.51
CA MET A 595 28.29 25.62 4.38
C MET A 595 27.67 25.98 5.72
N GLU A 596 27.00 27.13 5.78
CA GLU A 596 26.15 27.56 6.90
C GLU A 596 24.84 28.14 6.37
N HIS A 597 23.73 27.72 6.94
CA HIS A 597 22.39 28.21 6.59
C HIS A 597 22.13 28.28 5.06
N GLY A 598 22.55 27.25 4.35
CA GLY A 598 22.39 27.15 2.89
C GLY A 598 23.37 27.96 2.05
N ARG A 599 24.32 28.65 2.67
CA ARG A 599 25.33 29.47 1.98
C ARG A 599 26.71 28.89 2.09
N ILE A 600 27.53 29.04 1.07
CA ILE A 600 28.95 28.76 1.11
C ILE A 600 29.62 29.96 1.76
N VAL A 601 30.17 29.79 2.96
CA VAL A 601 30.81 30.86 3.75
C VAL A 601 32.32 30.87 3.63
N GLU A 602 32.94 29.71 3.35
CA GLU A 602 34.37 29.60 3.05
C GLU A 602 34.57 28.61 1.89
N ASP A 603 35.57 28.90 1.07
CA ASP A 603 35.91 28.16 -0.14
C ASP A 603 37.42 28.30 -0.39
N GLY A 604 38.15 27.18 -0.29
CA GLY A 604 39.62 27.20 -0.45
C GLY A 604 40.25 25.82 -0.27
N GLY A 605 41.56 25.78 -0.39
CA GLY A 605 42.35 24.57 -0.09
C GLY A 605 42.31 24.20 1.39
N PRO A 606 42.33 22.89 1.74
CA PRO A 606 42.31 22.46 3.16
C PRO A 606 43.39 23.13 4.01
N ALA A 607 44.65 23.16 3.51
CA ALA A 607 45.78 23.75 4.23
C ALA A 607 45.64 25.28 4.45
N GLU A 608 45.09 25.98 3.46
CA GLU A 608 44.83 27.40 3.53
C GLU A 608 43.77 27.73 4.59
N LEU A 609 42.65 27.02 4.57
CA LEU A 609 41.54 27.21 5.51
C LEU A 609 41.90 26.82 6.95
N VAL A 610 42.77 25.83 7.16
CA VAL A 610 43.28 25.47 8.49
C VAL A 610 44.17 26.58 9.07
N ALA A 611 44.98 27.21 8.24
CA ALA A 611 45.86 28.31 8.66
C ALA A 611 45.08 29.61 8.94
N GLY A 612 43.86 29.74 8.49
CA GLY A 612 42.98 30.88 8.71
C GLY A 612 42.37 30.90 10.12
N THR A 613 41.50 31.94 10.34
CA THR A 613 40.75 32.11 11.59
C THR A 613 39.26 31.88 11.39
N GLY A 614 38.89 31.20 10.30
CA GLY A 614 37.50 30.98 9.88
C GLY A 614 36.86 29.79 10.54
N ARG A 615 35.64 29.51 10.11
CA ARG A 615 34.82 28.38 10.61
C ARG A 615 35.44 27.02 10.39
N PHE A 616 36.18 26.84 9.28
CA PHE A 616 36.86 25.60 9.00
C PHE A 616 37.99 25.34 10.03
N ALA A 617 38.76 26.37 10.37
CA ALA A 617 39.81 26.24 11.40
C ALA A 617 39.23 25.83 12.77
N ASP A 618 38.04 26.35 13.12
CA ASP A 618 37.32 25.98 14.34
C ASP A 618 36.85 24.52 14.29
N LEU A 619 36.21 24.10 13.19
CA LEU A 619 35.79 22.72 12.98
C LEU A 619 36.99 21.74 13.01
N HIS A 620 38.08 22.10 12.35
CA HIS A 620 39.29 21.31 12.32
C HIS A 620 39.89 21.11 13.72
N ARG A 621 39.94 22.17 14.55
CA ARG A 621 40.38 22.08 15.95
C ARG A 621 39.46 21.15 16.76
N ALA A 622 38.15 21.33 16.67
CA ALA A 622 37.19 20.50 17.36
C ALA A 622 37.31 19.02 16.99
N TRP A 623 37.52 18.69 15.72
CA TRP A 623 37.73 17.32 15.27
C TRP A 623 39.04 16.74 15.81
N ARG A 624 40.11 17.52 15.80
CA ARG A 624 41.40 17.08 16.33
C ARG A 624 41.36 16.82 17.85
N ASP A 625 40.66 17.70 18.59
CA ASP A 625 40.50 17.55 20.03
C ASP A 625 39.61 16.35 20.39
N SER A 626 38.73 15.88 19.50
CA SER A 626 37.91 14.68 19.68
C SER A 626 38.66 13.37 19.39
N LEU A 627 39.85 13.43 18.80
CA LEU A 627 40.73 12.28 18.52
C LEU A 627 41.74 12.00 19.64
N VAL A 628 41.86 12.92 20.59
CA VAL A 628 42.70 12.80 21.78
C VAL A 628 41.85 12.34 22.98
#